data_cab69c8c97eb3674d63e89300ed7fad7
#
_entry.id   cab69c8c97eb3674d63e89300ed7fad7
#
_cell.length_a   1.000
_cell.length_b   1.000
_cell.length_c   1.000
_cell.angle_alpha   90.00
_cell.angle_beta   90.00
_cell.angle_gamma   90.00
#
_symmetry.space_group_name_H-M   'P 1'
#
loop_
_entity.id
_entity.type
_entity.pdbx_description
1 polymer ?
#
loop_
_entity_poly.entity_id
_entity_poly.type
_entity_poly.pdbx_seq_one_letter_code
_entity_poly.pdbx_strand_id
1 'polypeptide(L)'
;MLLAGCSSRKGNRVNDLIATLGLSQILTPDRMLGLLRAVLVLAIGVALSRILSNGIARAVRNRFSGQEAMLVRRLSYYALLALVMAATLNQLGFKLGVLLGAAGVLSVAIGFASQTSVSNIISGIFLLAERPFVVGDQLDIDGKIGEVLSVDLLSVKLRMFDNVMMRVPNEQLIKSTVLNRTRFPIRRLDIAVGVAYKENTEKVRGLLLDVASRNPLCLEDPQPLFIYKGYGESALELQFSVWATKENFLPLRNVIHEQIKVAFDEHGVEIPFPHRTLYAGSVTKPFPVRVMPNTA
;
A
#
# COMPACT_ATOMS: atom_id res chain seq x y z
N MET A 1 -68.97 36.62 -63.03
CA MET A 1 -68.62 35.20 -62.86
C MET A 1 -67.16 34.95 -63.11
N LEU A 2 -66.22 35.45 -62.27
CA LEU A 2 -64.76 35.30 -62.39
C LEU A 2 -63.99 35.77 -61.12
N LEU A 3 -64.22 35.17 -59.96
CA LEU A 3 -63.44 35.42 -58.71
C LEU A 3 -63.41 34.22 -57.74
N ALA A 4 -63.63 32.97 -58.19
CA ALA A 4 -63.60 31.80 -57.31
C ALA A 4 -62.40 30.86 -57.55
N GLY A 5 -61.39 31.22 -58.40
CA GLY A 5 -60.36 30.28 -58.86
C GLY A 5 -58.97 30.46 -58.18
N CYS A 6 -58.71 31.45 -57.29
CA CYS A 6 -57.37 31.80 -56.84
C CYS A 6 -56.99 31.28 -55.43
N SER A 7 -57.94 30.82 -54.62
CA SER A 7 -57.68 30.38 -53.27
C SER A 7 -57.27 28.88 -53.19
N SER A 8 -57.70 28.06 -54.16
CA SER A 8 -57.47 26.60 -54.13
C SER A 8 -56.00 26.20 -54.53
N ARG A 9 -55.27 27.05 -55.31
CA ARG A 9 -53.92 26.71 -55.81
C ARG A 9 -52.78 26.92 -54.79
N LYS A 10 -52.97 27.74 -53.75
CA LYS A 10 -51.96 27.94 -52.71
C LYS A 10 -51.90 26.78 -51.70
N GLY A 11 -53.07 26.18 -51.41
CA GLY A 11 -53.13 25.04 -50.46
C GLY A 11 -52.44 23.77 -51.03
N ASN A 12 -52.55 23.53 -52.34
CA ASN A 12 -51.96 22.36 -52.99
C ASN A 12 -50.41 22.44 -53.07
N ARG A 13 -49.83 23.63 -53.30
CA ARG A 13 -48.39 23.79 -53.34
C ARG A 13 -47.68 23.56 -52.02
N VAL A 14 -48.30 23.91 -50.91
CA VAL A 14 -47.76 23.66 -49.58
C VAL A 14 -47.84 22.16 -49.26
N ASN A 15 -48.92 21.49 -49.59
CA ASN A 15 -49.08 20.05 -49.43
C ASN A 15 -48.10 19.26 -50.34
N ASP A 16 -47.90 19.71 -51.60
CA ASP A 16 -46.89 19.10 -52.51
C ASP A 16 -45.45 19.32 -52.05
N LEU A 17 -45.14 20.48 -51.47
CA LEU A 17 -43.83 20.76 -50.85
C LEU A 17 -43.61 19.90 -49.59
N ILE A 18 -44.62 19.69 -48.75
CA ILE A 18 -44.60 18.82 -47.58
C ILE A 18 -44.44 17.36 -48.02
N ALA A 19 -45.03 16.95 -49.11
CA ALA A 19 -44.91 15.59 -49.68
C ALA A 19 -43.55 15.34 -50.33
N THR A 20 -43.00 16.31 -51.09
CA THR A 20 -41.69 16.21 -51.78
C THR A 20 -40.52 16.27 -50.79
N LEU A 21 -40.66 16.94 -49.67
CA LEU A 21 -39.65 17.02 -48.62
C LEU A 21 -39.72 15.82 -47.65
N GLY A 22 -40.62 14.84 -47.86
CA GLY A 22 -40.78 13.69 -46.96
C GLY A 22 -41.29 14.05 -45.57
N LEU A 23 -41.70 15.31 -45.35
CA LEU A 23 -42.21 15.84 -44.09
C LEU A 23 -43.50 15.19 -43.66
N SER A 24 -44.31 14.68 -44.59
CA SER A 24 -45.54 13.95 -44.29
C SER A 24 -45.34 12.60 -43.61
N GLN A 25 -44.16 11.99 -43.82
CA GLN A 25 -43.74 10.77 -43.09
C GLN A 25 -43.16 11.03 -41.71
N ILE A 26 -42.72 12.27 -41.44
CA ILE A 26 -42.16 12.71 -40.18
C ILE A 26 -43.27 13.22 -39.23
N LEU A 27 -44.31 13.79 -39.78
CA LEU A 27 -45.44 14.43 -39.05
C LEU A 27 -46.59 13.48 -38.78
N THR A 28 -46.37 12.18 -38.63
CA THR A 28 -47.40 11.28 -38.11
C THR A 28 -47.74 11.62 -36.63
N PRO A 29 -49.00 11.64 -36.20
CA PRO A 29 -49.42 11.97 -34.82
C PRO A 29 -48.64 11.20 -33.79
N ASP A 30 -48.32 9.94 -34.04
CA ASP A 30 -47.56 9.07 -33.11
C ASP A 30 -46.09 9.49 -32.96
N ARG A 31 -45.47 9.96 -34.05
CA ARG A 31 -44.05 10.46 -33.98
C ARG A 31 -44.00 11.84 -33.31
N MET A 32 -44.97 12.71 -33.55
CA MET A 32 -45.07 13.99 -32.84
C MET A 32 -45.26 13.81 -31.35
N LEU A 33 -46.09 12.84 -30.94
CA LEU A 33 -46.28 12.48 -29.55
C LEU A 33 -45.02 11.90 -28.93
N GLY A 34 -44.28 11.07 -29.67
CA GLY A 34 -42.96 10.54 -29.29
C GLY A 34 -41.90 11.62 -29.10
N LEU A 35 -41.81 12.59 -30.01
CA LEU A 35 -40.93 13.75 -29.90
C LEU A 35 -41.30 14.64 -28.71
N LEU A 36 -42.57 14.91 -28.50
CA LEU A 36 -43.02 15.69 -27.33
C LEU A 36 -42.64 15.00 -26.02
N ARG A 37 -42.86 13.68 -25.92
CA ARG A 37 -42.46 12.89 -24.75
C ARG A 37 -40.94 12.91 -24.57
N ALA A 38 -40.13 12.77 -25.63
CA ALA A 38 -38.69 12.83 -25.57
C ALA A 38 -38.18 14.20 -25.08
N VAL A 39 -38.76 15.29 -25.56
CA VAL A 39 -38.43 16.66 -25.10
C VAL A 39 -38.80 16.85 -23.63
N LEU A 40 -39.97 16.37 -23.21
CA LEU A 40 -40.40 16.42 -21.80
C LEU A 40 -39.45 15.61 -20.90
N VAL A 41 -39.09 14.39 -21.30
CA VAL A 41 -38.16 13.55 -20.56
C VAL A 41 -36.78 14.24 -20.45
N LEU A 42 -36.30 14.83 -21.54
CA LEU A 42 -35.04 15.58 -21.55
C LEU A 42 -35.10 16.80 -20.63
N ALA A 43 -36.14 17.64 -20.74
CA ALA A 43 -36.28 18.86 -19.96
C ALA A 43 -36.38 18.55 -18.44
N ILE A 44 -37.30 17.62 -18.10
CA ILE A 44 -37.49 17.18 -16.70
C ILE A 44 -36.21 16.48 -16.18
N GLY A 45 -35.60 15.61 -16.98
CA GLY A 45 -34.41 14.88 -16.62
C GLY A 45 -33.20 15.78 -16.36
N VAL A 46 -32.99 16.80 -17.21
CA VAL A 46 -31.90 17.81 -17.00
C VAL A 46 -32.15 18.64 -15.75
N ALA A 47 -33.41 19.07 -15.51
CA ALA A 47 -33.76 19.79 -14.27
C ALA A 47 -33.53 18.93 -13.04
N LEU A 48 -33.99 17.68 -13.06
CA LEU A 48 -33.81 16.72 -11.96
C LEU A 48 -32.29 16.40 -11.73
N SER A 49 -31.52 16.21 -12.79
CA SER A 49 -30.09 15.98 -12.70
C SER A 49 -29.34 17.15 -12.03
N ARG A 50 -29.77 18.40 -12.32
CA ARG A 50 -29.21 19.60 -11.64
C ARG A 50 -29.58 19.66 -10.17
N ILE A 51 -30.84 19.37 -9.84
CA ILE A 51 -31.33 19.40 -8.45
C ILE A 51 -30.63 18.30 -7.63
N LEU A 52 -30.57 17.07 -8.12
CA LEU A 52 -29.92 15.94 -7.44
C LEU A 52 -28.41 16.15 -7.27
N SER A 53 -27.71 16.57 -8.33
CA SER A 53 -26.29 16.83 -8.24
C SER A 53 -25.94 17.96 -7.25
N ASN A 54 -26.77 18.99 -7.18
CA ASN A 54 -26.63 20.06 -6.19
C ASN A 54 -26.96 19.56 -4.76
N GLY A 55 -27.94 18.67 -4.62
CA GLY A 55 -28.30 18.02 -3.35
C GLY A 55 -27.17 17.15 -2.81
N ILE A 56 -26.61 16.28 -3.66
CA ILE A 56 -25.46 15.45 -3.34
C ILE A 56 -24.25 16.31 -2.92
N ALA A 57 -23.94 17.36 -3.70
CA ALA A 57 -22.84 18.25 -3.38
C ALA A 57 -23.02 18.98 -2.04
N ARG A 58 -24.26 19.37 -1.66
CA ARG A 58 -24.54 19.96 -0.35
C ARG A 58 -24.35 18.96 0.79
N ALA A 59 -24.81 17.75 0.63
CA ALA A 59 -24.67 16.70 1.64
C ALA A 59 -23.20 16.34 1.91
N VAL A 60 -22.37 16.39 0.86
CA VAL A 60 -20.93 16.06 0.93
C VAL A 60 -20.08 17.24 1.41
N ARG A 61 -20.53 18.48 1.21
CA ARG A 61 -19.79 19.72 1.52
C ARG A 61 -19.31 19.85 2.97
N ASN A 62 -20.01 19.22 3.91
CA ASN A 62 -19.66 19.27 5.34
C ASN A 62 -18.47 18.35 5.70
N ARG A 63 -18.08 17.42 4.83
CA ARG A 63 -17.04 16.42 5.07
C ARG A 63 -15.85 16.54 4.12
N PHE A 64 -15.97 17.32 3.03
CA PHE A 64 -15.00 17.40 1.95
C PHE A 64 -14.61 18.85 1.66
N SER A 65 -13.43 19.04 1.09
CA SER A 65 -12.96 20.37 0.63
C SER A 65 -13.87 20.91 -0.49
N GLY A 66 -13.85 22.23 -0.70
CA GLY A 66 -14.65 22.86 -1.75
C GLY A 66 -14.34 22.32 -3.16
N GLN A 67 -13.10 21.89 -3.42
CA GLN A 67 -12.69 21.31 -4.70
C GLN A 67 -13.27 19.90 -4.90
N GLU A 68 -13.24 19.07 -3.87
CA GLU A 68 -13.79 17.72 -3.89
C GLU A 68 -15.33 17.75 -4.07
N ALA A 69 -16.02 18.63 -3.36
CA ALA A 69 -17.46 18.82 -3.52
C ALA A 69 -17.84 19.25 -4.95
N MET A 70 -16.99 20.07 -5.61
CA MET A 70 -17.18 20.44 -7.02
C MET A 70 -17.01 19.25 -7.94
N LEU A 71 -16.00 18.39 -7.72
CA LEU A 71 -15.78 17.17 -8.51
C LEU A 71 -16.97 16.20 -8.38
N VAL A 72 -17.44 15.94 -7.16
CA VAL A 72 -18.60 15.08 -6.89
C VAL A 72 -19.83 15.61 -7.60
N ARG A 73 -20.08 16.93 -7.54
CA ARG A 73 -21.20 17.56 -8.25
C ARG A 73 -21.12 17.35 -9.76
N ARG A 74 -19.94 17.58 -10.38
CA ARG A 74 -19.77 17.41 -11.84
C ARG A 74 -19.95 15.97 -12.25
N LEU A 75 -19.32 15.04 -11.53
CA LEU A 75 -19.40 13.61 -11.83
C LEU A 75 -20.84 13.10 -11.73
N SER A 76 -21.54 13.44 -10.65
CA SER A 76 -22.94 13.10 -10.45
C SER A 76 -23.85 13.69 -11.53
N TYR A 77 -23.61 14.96 -11.91
CA TYR A 77 -24.38 15.61 -12.96
C TYR A 77 -24.23 14.91 -14.31
N TYR A 78 -22.97 14.63 -14.75
CA TYR A 78 -22.74 13.96 -16.02
C TYR A 78 -23.22 12.51 -16.04
N ALA A 79 -23.12 11.78 -14.94
CA ALA A 79 -23.66 10.43 -14.82
C ALA A 79 -25.19 10.42 -14.96
N LEU A 80 -25.90 11.33 -14.26
CA LEU A 80 -27.34 11.47 -14.37
C LEU A 80 -27.77 11.95 -15.77
N LEU A 81 -27.01 12.89 -16.37
CA LEU A 81 -27.25 13.37 -17.71
C LEU A 81 -27.13 12.25 -18.75
N ALA A 82 -26.13 11.36 -18.61
CA ALA A 82 -25.98 10.20 -19.51
C ALA A 82 -27.19 9.26 -19.44
N LEU A 83 -27.73 9.02 -18.24
CA LEU A 83 -28.97 8.24 -18.06
C LEU A 83 -30.19 8.91 -18.72
N VAL A 84 -30.34 10.24 -18.56
CA VAL A 84 -31.40 11.02 -19.21
C VAL A 84 -31.28 10.97 -20.72
N MET A 85 -30.07 11.09 -21.25
CA MET A 85 -29.80 10.98 -22.70
C MET A 85 -30.18 9.59 -23.22
N ALA A 86 -29.78 8.52 -22.52
CA ALA A 86 -30.18 7.16 -22.89
C ALA A 86 -31.72 6.98 -22.88
N ALA A 87 -32.40 7.47 -21.84
CA ALA A 87 -33.84 7.42 -21.77
C ALA A 87 -34.53 8.21 -22.91
N THR A 88 -34.01 9.38 -23.26
CA THR A 88 -34.47 10.22 -24.36
C THR A 88 -34.31 9.53 -25.71
N LEU A 89 -33.13 8.91 -25.96
CA LEU A 89 -32.88 8.15 -27.19
C LEU A 89 -33.80 6.95 -27.33
N ASN A 90 -34.12 6.27 -26.21
CA ASN A 90 -35.08 5.17 -26.19
C ASN A 90 -36.48 5.63 -26.59
N GLN A 91 -36.94 6.80 -26.10
CA GLN A 91 -38.26 7.38 -26.49
C GLN A 91 -38.28 7.75 -27.98
N LEU A 92 -37.16 8.08 -28.60
CA LEU A 92 -37.01 8.35 -30.02
C LEU A 92 -36.93 7.08 -30.87
N GLY A 93 -37.03 5.88 -30.25
CA GLY A 93 -37.02 4.59 -30.95
C GLY A 93 -35.61 4.05 -31.26
N PHE A 94 -34.53 4.63 -30.69
CA PHE A 94 -33.21 4.07 -30.83
C PHE A 94 -33.07 2.79 -30.02
N LYS A 95 -32.54 1.74 -30.60
CA LYS A 95 -32.23 0.48 -29.91
C LYS A 95 -31.05 0.67 -28.99
N LEU A 96 -31.29 0.73 -27.68
CA LEU A 96 -30.20 0.94 -26.68
C LEU A 96 -29.22 -0.22 -26.58
N GLY A 97 -29.50 -1.38 -27.20
CA GLY A 97 -28.65 -2.55 -27.13
C GLY A 97 -27.18 -2.28 -27.55
N VAL A 98 -26.97 -1.50 -28.61
CA VAL A 98 -25.63 -1.12 -29.07
C VAL A 98 -24.92 -0.20 -28.06
N LEU A 99 -25.64 0.77 -27.50
CA LEU A 99 -25.11 1.68 -26.47
C LEU A 99 -24.80 0.94 -25.19
N LEU A 100 -25.64 0.00 -24.77
CA LEU A 100 -25.40 -0.84 -23.61
C LEU A 100 -24.19 -1.78 -23.81
N GLY A 101 -24.03 -2.32 -25.03
CA GLY A 101 -22.86 -3.10 -25.39
C GLY A 101 -21.57 -2.27 -25.29
N ALA A 102 -21.56 -1.08 -25.90
CA ALA A 102 -20.41 -0.17 -25.82
C ALA A 102 -20.11 0.29 -24.38
N ALA A 103 -21.17 0.61 -23.60
CA ALA A 103 -21.03 0.97 -22.17
C ALA A 103 -20.48 -0.20 -21.35
N GLY A 104 -20.86 -1.45 -21.68
CA GLY A 104 -20.32 -2.66 -21.06
C GLY A 104 -18.82 -2.78 -21.27
N VAL A 105 -18.35 -2.64 -22.52
CA VAL A 105 -16.91 -2.68 -22.83
C VAL A 105 -16.16 -1.56 -22.12
N LEU A 106 -16.71 -0.33 -22.13
CA LEU A 106 -16.12 0.81 -21.44
C LEU A 106 -16.04 0.58 -19.91
N SER A 107 -17.08 -0.02 -19.32
CA SER A 107 -17.14 -0.34 -17.88
C SER A 107 -16.04 -1.34 -17.50
N VAL A 108 -15.80 -2.36 -18.34
CA VAL A 108 -14.71 -3.33 -18.12
C VAL A 108 -13.36 -2.65 -18.22
N ALA A 109 -13.15 -1.77 -19.22
CA ALA A 109 -11.92 -1.02 -19.37
C ALA A 109 -11.63 -0.10 -18.17
N ILE A 110 -12.65 0.62 -17.67
CA ILE A 110 -12.55 1.45 -16.46
C ILE A 110 -12.30 0.58 -15.23
N GLY A 111 -12.92 -0.59 -15.13
CA GLY A 111 -12.71 -1.56 -14.06
C GLY A 111 -11.24 -1.98 -13.98
N PHE A 112 -10.64 -2.37 -15.09
CA PHE A 112 -9.21 -2.70 -15.14
C PHE A 112 -8.30 -1.51 -14.80
N ALA A 113 -8.62 -0.33 -15.34
CA ALA A 113 -7.85 0.88 -15.03
C ALA A 113 -7.93 1.28 -13.54
N SER A 114 -9.02 0.93 -12.85
CA SER A 114 -9.26 1.25 -11.44
C SER A 114 -8.84 0.14 -10.48
N GLN A 115 -8.46 -1.03 -10.98
CA GLN A 115 -8.22 -2.26 -10.20
C GLN A 115 -7.32 -2.02 -8.99
N THR A 116 -6.15 -1.39 -9.20
CA THR A 116 -5.19 -1.13 -8.12
C THR A 116 -5.75 -0.19 -7.05
N SER A 117 -6.52 0.83 -7.44
CA SER A 117 -7.13 1.75 -6.49
C SER A 117 -8.18 1.06 -5.62
N VAL A 118 -9.04 0.25 -6.25
CA VAL A 118 -10.07 -0.53 -5.56
C VAL A 118 -9.42 -1.58 -4.64
N SER A 119 -8.39 -2.26 -5.11
CA SER A 119 -7.63 -3.23 -4.31
C SER A 119 -7.04 -2.58 -3.06
N ASN A 120 -6.44 -1.39 -3.17
CA ASN A 120 -5.91 -0.64 -2.02
C ASN A 120 -7.01 -0.24 -1.02
N ILE A 121 -8.19 0.16 -1.50
CA ILE A 121 -9.34 0.50 -0.63
C ILE A 121 -9.79 -0.74 0.15
N ILE A 122 -10.01 -1.85 -0.54
CA ILE A 122 -10.43 -3.11 0.08
C ILE A 122 -9.38 -3.56 1.11
N SER A 123 -8.11 -3.56 0.73
CA SER A 123 -6.99 -3.87 1.61
C SER A 123 -6.93 -2.95 2.84
N GLY A 124 -7.19 -1.65 2.64
CA GLY A 124 -7.24 -0.68 3.75
C GLY A 124 -8.37 -0.97 4.74
N ILE A 125 -9.54 -1.38 4.25
CA ILE A 125 -10.66 -1.80 5.10
C ILE A 125 -10.28 -3.03 5.92
N PHE A 126 -9.64 -4.03 5.32
CA PHE A 126 -9.16 -5.22 6.03
C PHE A 126 -8.13 -4.86 7.10
N LEU A 127 -7.13 -4.02 6.79
CA LEU A 127 -6.13 -3.57 7.77
C LEU A 127 -6.77 -2.85 8.96
N LEU A 128 -7.78 -2.01 8.71
CA LEU A 128 -8.51 -1.29 9.76
C LEU A 128 -9.41 -2.21 10.61
N ALA A 129 -9.97 -3.26 10.01
CA ALA A 129 -10.82 -4.23 10.68
C ALA A 129 -10.02 -5.25 11.51
N GLU A 130 -9.00 -5.84 10.91
CA GLU A 130 -8.18 -6.92 11.50
C GLU A 130 -7.12 -6.40 12.46
N ARG A 131 -6.64 -5.18 12.24
CA ARG A 131 -5.64 -4.48 13.07
C ARG A 131 -4.39 -5.33 13.37
N PRO A 132 -3.69 -5.85 12.36
CA PRO A 132 -2.46 -6.60 12.56
C PRO A 132 -1.37 -5.74 13.21
N PHE A 133 -1.46 -4.43 13.08
CA PHE A 133 -0.65 -3.40 13.72
C PHE A 133 -1.49 -2.14 13.98
N VAL A 134 -1.01 -1.26 14.84
CA VAL A 134 -1.66 0.01 15.20
C VAL A 134 -0.68 1.18 15.02
N VAL A 135 -1.21 2.40 15.06
CA VAL A 135 -0.38 3.62 15.08
C VAL A 135 0.57 3.59 16.27
N GLY A 136 1.84 3.88 16.04
CA GLY A 136 2.93 3.79 17.01
C GLY A 136 3.70 2.45 16.99
N ASP A 137 3.20 1.41 16.30
CA ASP A 137 3.95 0.17 16.11
C ASP A 137 5.15 0.36 15.16
N GLN A 138 6.23 -0.38 15.41
CA GLN A 138 7.38 -0.45 14.53
C GLN A 138 7.24 -1.66 13.61
N LEU A 139 7.13 -1.38 12.32
CA LEU A 139 7.06 -2.40 11.28
C LEU A 139 8.39 -2.50 10.54
N ASP A 140 8.74 -3.73 10.19
CA ASP A 140 9.80 -4.04 9.24
C ASP A 140 9.15 -4.62 7.99
N ILE A 141 9.31 -3.92 6.89
CA ILE A 141 8.76 -4.25 5.58
C ILE A 141 9.94 -4.30 4.61
N ASP A 142 10.26 -5.48 4.13
CA ASP A 142 11.38 -5.72 3.19
C ASP A 142 12.71 -5.13 3.69
N GLY A 143 12.99 -5.26 5.02
CA GLY A 143 14.20 -4.75 5.65
C GLY A 143 14.17 -3.24 5.98
N LYS A 144 13.10 -2.54 5.66
CA LYS A 144 12.89 -1.13 6.02
C LYS A 144 12.07 -1.04 7.29
N ILE A 145 12.63 -0.40 8.31
CA ILE A 145 12.00 -0.32 9.63
C ILE A 145 11.49 1.11 9.86
N GLY A 146 10.21 1.23 10.23
CA GLY A 146 9.59 2.51 10.53
C GLY A 146 8.43 2.39 11.52
N GLU A 147 8.12 3.51 12.17
CA GLU A 147 6.98 3.65 13.06
C GLU A 147 5.73 4.04 12.27
N VAL A 148 4.61 3.38 12.52
CA VAL A 148 3.31 3.68 11.88
C VAL A 148 2.79 5.02 12.36
N LEU A 149 2.67 5.97 11.42
CA LEU A 149 2.09 7.30 11.67
C LEU A 149 0.57 7.32 11.45
N SER A 150 0.11 6.70 10.36
CA SER A 150 -1.31 6.60 10.03
C SER A 150 -1.61 5.37 9.19
N VAL A 151 -2.80 4.83 9.36
CA VAL A 151 -3.39 3.78 8.52
C VAL A 151 -4.57 4.42 7.78
N ASP A 152 -4.33 4.79 6.52
CA ASP A 152 -5.32 5.45 5.68
C ASP A 152 -6.01 4.43 4.75
N LEU A 153 -7.07 4.87 4.06
CA LEU A 153 -7.87 3.99 3.19
C LEU A 153 -7.07 3.41 2.01
N LEU A 154 -6.05 4.11 1.52
CA LEU A 154 -5.27 3.70 0.34
C LEU A 154 -3.84 3.26 0.69
N SER A 155 -3.29 3.69 1.83
CA SER A 155 -1.89 3.46 2.18
C SER A 155 -1.65 3.63 3.67
N VAL A 156 -0.62 2.96 4.17
CA VAL A 156 -0.04 3.20 5.49
C VAL A 156 1.16 4.12 5.34
N LYS A 157 1.29 5.09 6.26
CA LYS A 157 2.43 5.99 6.35
C LYS A 157 3.28 5.61 7.54
N LEU A 158 4.59 5.51 7.32
CA LEU A 158 5.57 5.19 8.35
C LEU A 158 6.62 6.31 8.42
N ARG A 159 7.12 6.55 9.62
CA ARG A 159 8.29 7.38 9.88
C ARG A 159 9.48 6.46 10.08
N MET A 160 10.47 6.57 9.21
CA MET A 160 11.73 5.86 9.33
C MET A 160 12.59 6.46 10.45
N PHE A 161 13.61 5.75 10.92
CA PHE A 161 14.48 6.24 11.99
C PHE A 161 15.34 7.44 11.60
N ASP A 162 15.56 7.66 10.31
CA ASP A 162 16.21 8.85 9.73
C ASP A 162 15.24 10.02 9.53
N ASN A 163 14.01 9.91 10.09
CA ASN A 163 12.93 10.89 9.98
C ASN A 163 12.38 11.10 8.56
N VAL A 164 12.58 10.14 7.67
CA VAL A 164 11.98 10.12 6.34
C VAL A 164 10.61 9.44 6.39
N MET A 165 9.63 9.99 5.65
CA MET A 165 8.32 9.37 5.53
C MET A 165 8.33 8.33 4.42
N MET A 166 7.96 7.09 4.76
CA MET A 166 7.69 6.01 3.82
C MET A 166 6.19 5.82 3.69
N ARG A 167 5.68 5.81 2.47
CA ARG A 167 4.29 5.48 2.16
C ARG A 167 4.22 4.13 1.47
N VAL A 168 3.43 3.22 2.02
CA VAL A 168 3.24 1.87 1.48
C VAL A 168 1.78 1.68 1.10
N PRO A 169 1.45 1.29 -0.15
CA PRO A 169 0.10 0.96 -0.56
C PRO A 169 -0.46 -0.21 0.28
N ASN A 170 -1.74 -0.15 0.65
CA ASN A 170 -2.36 -1.17 1.49
C ASN A 170 -2.34 -2.57 0.84
N GLU A 171 -2.55 -2.63 -0.47
CA GLU A 171 -2.49 -3.87 -1.24
C GLU A 171 -1.11 -4.57 -1.12
N GLN A 172 -0.02 -3.78 -1.13
CA GLN A 172 1.33 -4.30 -0.95
C GLN A 172 1.50 -4.89 0.45
N LEU A 173 1.01 -4.21 1.50
CA LEU A 173 1.12 -4.70 2.88
C LEU A 173 0.40 -6.02 3.11
N ILE A 174 -0.79 -6.19 2.53
CA ILE A 174 -1.54 -7.47 2.65
C ILE A 174 -0.84 -8.61 1.90
N LYS A 175 -0.15 -8.30 0.79
CA LYS A 175 0.56 -9.30 -0.03
C LYS A 175 1.98 -9.60 0.45
N SER A 176 2.57 -8.75 1.29
CA SER A 176 3.95 -8.89 1.77
C SER A 176 4.01 -9.45 3.18
N THR A 177 5.20 -9.96 3.55
CA THR A 177 5.50 -10.30 4.93
C THR A 177 5.80 -9.02 5.70
N VAL A 178 5.01 -8.76 6.74
CA VAL A 178 5.20 -7.62 7.63
C VAL A 178 5.60 -8.13 9.01
N LEU A 179 6.76 -7.71 9.52
CA LEU A 179 7.19 -8.03 10.86
C LEU A 179 6.84 -6.87 11.79
N ASN A 180 5.97 -7.12 12.78
CA ASN A 180 5.67 -6.15 13.81
C ASN A 180 6.64 -6.35 14.99
N ARG A 181 7.56 -5.38 15.18
CA ARG A 181 8.63 -5.44 16.17
C ARG A 181 8.18 -5.00 17.57
N THR A 182 7.00 -4.41 17.70
CA THR A 182 6.48 -3.86 18.97
C THR A 182 5.18 -4.49 19.44
N ARG A 183 4.64 -5.44 18.67
CA ARG A 183 3.41 -6.15 19.04
C ARG A 183 3.51 -6.86 20.39
N PHE A 184 4.67 -7.45 20.65
CA PHE A 184 4.93 -8.12 21.93
C PHE A 184 5.74 -7.21 22.86
N PRO A 185 5.49 -7.26 24.17
CA PRO A 185 6.15 -6.37 25.13
C PRO A 185 7.64 -6.66 25.31
N ILE A 186 8.06 -7.89 25.03
CA ILE A 186 9.46 -8.33 25.16
C ILE A 186 10.02 -8.81 23.83
N ARG A 187 11.32 -8.63 23.65
CA ARG A 187 12.05 -9.04 22.43
C ARG A 187 13.33 -9.75 22.79
N ARG A 188 13.71 -10.73 21.97
CA ARG A 188 14.99 -11.41 22.06
C ARG A 188 16.04 -10.69 21.23
N LEU A 189 17.18 -10.42 21.83
CA LEU A 189 18.39 -9.94 21.18
C LEU A 189 19.34 -11.12 21.00
N ASP A 190 19.63 -11.47 19.77
CA ASP A 190 20.58 -12.54 19.43
C ASP A 190 21.93 -11.89 19.13
N ILE A 191 22.95 -12.29 19.89
CA ILE A 191 24.33 -11.79 19.82
C ILE A 191 25.20 -12.91 19.26
N ALA A 192 25.83 -12.68 18.12
CA ALA A 192 26.85 -13.58 17.60
C ALA A 192 28.16 -13.37 18.36
N VAL A 193 28.71 -14.43 18.92
CA VAL A 193 29.94 -14.41 19.69
C VAL A 193 30.90 -15.43 19.07
N GLY A 194 32.08 -14.98 18.68
CA GLY A 194 33.16 -15.84 18.19
C GLY A 194 34.31 -15.88 19.18
N VAL A 195 34.73 -17.06 19.61
CA VAL A 195 35.88 -17.24 20.50
C VAL A 195 36.92 -18.19 19.89
N ALA A 196 38.17 -18.07 20.33
CA ALA A 196 39.23 -18.91 19.81
C ALA A 196 38.99 -20.40 20.17
N TYR A 197 39.40 -21.32 19.30
CA TYR A 197 39.24 -22.76 19.48
C TYR A 197 39.84 -23.33 20.77
N LYS A 198 40.84 -22.63 21.32
CA LYS A 198 41.48 -23.00 22.59
C LYS A 198 40.66 -22.69 23.83
N GLU A 199 39.62 -21.83 23.69
CA GLU A 199 38.85 -21.32 24.82
C GLU A 199 37.97 -22.43 25.43
N ASN A 200 37.83 -22.38 26.76
CA ASN A 200 36.91 -23.23 27.48
C ASN A 200 35.49 -22.67 27.36
N THR A 201 34.62 -23.36 26.62
CA THR A 201 33.24 -22.94 26.34
C THR A 201 32.36 -22.86 27.58
N GLU A 202 32.61 -23.67 28.62
CA GLU A 202 31.87 -23.56 29.89
C GLU A 202 32.27 -22.28 30.64
N LYS A 203 33.53 -21.89 30.61
CA LYS A 203 33.98 -20.59 31.15
C LYS A 203 33.33 -19.44 30.40
N VAL A 204 33.35 -19.48 29.06
CA VAL A 204 32.72 -18.46 28.20
C VAL A 204 31.20 -18.36 28.51
N ARG A 205 30.50 -19.49 28.60
CA ARG A 205 29.09 -19.55 28.98
C ARG A 205 28.85 -18.88 30.34
N GLY A 206 29.64 -19.22 31.34
CA GLY A 206 29.52 -18.64 32.68
C GLY A 206 29.69 -17.11 32.67
N LEU A 207 30.68 -16.58 31.92
CA LEU A 207 30.91 -15.16 31.78
C LEU A 207 29.75 -14.43 31.08
N LEU A 208 29.21 -15.00 30.01
CA LEU A 208 28.08 -14.41 29.30
C LEU A 208 26.82 -14.37 30.15
N LEU A 209 26.55 -15.43 30.93
CA LEU A 209 25.43 -15.46 31.86
C LEU A 209 25.60 -14.46 33.00
N ASP A 210 26.82 -14.30 33.52
CA ASP A 210 27.13 -13.30 34.56
C ASP A 210 26.95 -11.86 34.01
N VAL A 211 27.41 -11.57 32.81
CA VAL A 211 27.15 -10.29 32.14
C VAL A 211 25.64 -9.99 32.03
N ALA A 212 24.84 -10.97 31.60
CA ALA A 212 23.41 -10.78 31.50
C ALA A 212 22.73 -10.55 32.88
N SER A 213 23.15 -11.30 33.91
CA SER A 213 22.57 -11.19 35.26
C SER A 213 22.88 -9.85 35.95
N ARG A 214 23.99 -9.22 35.62
CA ARG A 214 24.40 -7.90 36.13
C ARG A 214 23.79 -6.74 35.39
N ASN A 215 23.25 -6.98 34.18
CA ASN A 215 22.69 -5.92 33.34
C ASN A 215 21.21 -5.68 33.69
N PRO A 216 20.84 -4.51 34.23
CA PRO A 216 19.45 -4.24 34.64
C PRO A 216 18.46 -4.12 33.48
N LEU A 217 18.93 -4.06 32.23
CA LEU A 217 18.10 -4.02 31.02
C LEU A 217 17.76 -5.42 30.50
N CYS A 218 18.49 -6.46 30.97
CA CYS A 218 18.18 -7.85 30.69
C CYS A 218 17.05 -8.34 31.59
N LEU A 219 16.09 -9.08 31.00
CA LEU A 219 15.06 -9.76 31.76
C LEU A 219 15.62 -11.08 32.33
N GLU A 220 15.23 -11.40 33.57
CA GLU A 220 15.55 -12.67 34.20
C GLU A 220 14.69 -13.83 33.66
N ASP A 221 13.45 -13.50 33.26
CA ASP A 221 12.53 -14.44 32.64
C ASP A 221 11.95 -13.79 31.35
N PRO A 222 12.10 -14.43 30.18
CA PRO A 222 12.76 -15.72 29.91
C PRO A 222 14.28 -15.65 30.11
N GLN A 223 14.86 -16.79 30.58
CA GLN A 223 16.31 -16.88 30.81
C GLN A 223 17.12 -16.67 29.53
N PRO A 224 18.37 -16.16 29.65
CA PRO A 224 19.29 -16.09 28.55
C PRO A 224 19.60 -17.46 27.94
N LEU A 225 19.74 -17.51 26.61
CA LEU A 225 20.05 -18.73 25.88
C LEU A 225 21.49 -18.70 25.37
N PHE A 226 22.19 -19.82 25.56
CA PHE A 226 23.51 -20.04 25.00
C PHE A 226 23.42 -21.19 23.97
N ILE A 227 23.79 -20.91 22.72
CA ILE A 227 23.60 -21.83 21.60
C ILE A 227 24.93 -21.96 20.85
N TYR A 228 25.37 -23.19 20.62
CA TYR A 228 26.46 -23.49 19.70
C TYR A 228 25.92 -23.39 18.26
N LYS A 229 26.55 -22.52 17.45
CA LYS A 229 26.20 -22.36 16.02
C LYS A 229 26.99 -23.28 15.14
N GLY A 230 28.29 -23.49 15.49
CA GLY A 230 29.18 -24.34 14.73
C GLY A 230 30.64 -24.00 14.91
N TYR A 231 31.43 -24.65 14.05
CA TYR A 231 32.87 -24.45 13.95
C TYR A 231 33.14 -23.58 12.71
N GLY A 232 33.48 -22.30 12.92
CA GLY A 232 33.74 -21.36 11.84
C GLY A 232 35.19 -21.47 11.34
N GLU A 233 35.53 -20.71 10.30
CA GLU A 233 36.87 -20.77 9.70
C GLU A 233 38.02 -20.40 10.68
N SER A 234 37.77 -19.53 11.65
CA SER A 234 38.76 -19.04 12.59
C SER A 234 38.26 -18.96 14.03
N ALA A 235 37.01 -19.22 14.29
CA ALA A 235 36.37 -19.11 15.59
C ALA A 235 35.40 -20.24 15.86
N LEU A 236 35.19 -20.56 17.13
CA LEU A 236 34.05 -21.30 17.60
C LEU A 236 32.85 -20.33 17.64
N GLU A 237 31.85 -20.60 16.82
CA GLU A 237 30.70 -19.73 16.65
C GLU A 237 29.61 -20.06 17.65
N LEU A 238 29.25 -19.06 18.47
CA LEU A 238 28.26 -19.14 19.52
C LEU A 238 27.18 -18.07 19.28
N GLN A 239 26.00 -18.33 19.72
CA GLN A 239 24.95 -17.35 19.85
C GLN A 239 24.56 -17.20 21.32
N PHE A 240 24.65 -15.99 21.79
CA PHE A 240 24.14 -15.62 23.10
C PHE A 240 22.89 -14.77 22.93
N SER A 241 21.78 -15.19 23.51
CA SER A 241 20.49 -14.51 23.36
C SER A 241 19.99 -14.04 24.70
N VAL A 242 19.61 -12.79 24.78
CA VAL A 242 19.03 -12.16 25.98
C VAL A 242 17.69 -11.51 25.63
N TRP A 243 16.89 -11.30 26.64
CA TRP A 243 15.55 -10.71 26.49
C TRP A 243 15.52 -9.31 27.09
N ALA A 244 14.79 -8.40 26.44
CA ALA A 244 14.52 -7.04 26.92
C ALA A 244 13.10 -6.63 26.65
N THR A 245 12.61 -5.62 27.37
CA THR A 245 11.40 -4.90 26.93
C THR A 245 11.66 -4.17 25.62
N LYS A 246 10.60 -3.90 24.86
CA LYS A 246 10.72 -3.22 23.56
C LYS A 246 11.38 -1.84 23.67
N GLU A 247 11.17 -1.13 24.79
CA GLU A 247 11.76 0.18 25.08
C GLU A 247 13.27 0.08 25.32
N ASN A 248 13.70 -0.98 26.01
CA ASN A 248 15.07 -1.20 26.42
C ASN A 248 15.90 -1.96 25.37
N PHE A 249 15.29 -2.39 24.26
CA PHE A 249 15.96 -3.23 23.28
C PHE A 249 17.20 -2.58 22.65
N LEU A 250 17.11 -1.32 22.22
CA LEU A 250 18.23 -0.62 21.60
C LEU A 250 19.29 -0.20 22.62
N PRO A 251 18.93 0.36 23.79
CA PRO A 251 19.90 0.58 24.87
C PRO A 251 20.63 -0.69 25.28
N LEU A 252 19.93 -1.80 25.51
CA LEU A 252 20.54 -3.08 25.86
C LEU A 252 21.52 -3.54 24.78
N ARG A 253 21.13 -3.48 23.50
CA ARG A 253 21.99 -3.91 22.39
C ARG A 253 23.36 -3.26 22.42
N ASN A 254 23.44 -1.96 22.71
CA ASN A 254 24.71 -1.23 22.74
C ASN A 254 25.51 -1.60 23.99
N VAL A 255 24.90 -1.52 25.18
CA VAL A 255 25.57 -1.73 26.47
C VAL A 255 26.06 -3.17 26.60
N ILE A 256 25.28 -4.17 26.21
CA ILE A 256 25.66 -5.57 26.43
C ILE A 256 26.86 -5.99 25.55
N HIS A 257 27.00 -5.44 24.34
CA HIS A 257 28.18 -5.71 23.50
C HIS A 257 29.47 -5.18 24.16
N GLU A 258 29.40 -3.98 24.75
CA GLU A 258 30.53 -3.40 25.48
C GLU A 258 30.86 -4.23 26.72
N GLN A 259 29.85 -4.63 27.50
CA GLN A 259 30.06 -5.45 28.70
C GLN A 259 30.64 -6.83 28.39
N ILE A 260 30.19 -7.47 27.32
CA ILE A 260 30.78 -8.75 26.86
C ILE A 260 32.24 -8.56 26.50
N LYS A 261 32.56 -7.48 25.76
CA LYS A 261 33.94 -7.19 25.38
C LYS A 261 34.85 -6.98 26.59
N VAL A 262 34.41 -6.18 27.57
CA VAL A 262 35.12 -5.95 28.81
C VAL A 262 35.32 -7.25 29.59
N ALA A 263 34.26 -8.05 29.78
CA ALA A 263 34.35 -9.32 30.48
C ALA A 263 35.32 -10.30 29.82
N PHE A 264 35.37 -10.33 28.49
CA PHE A 264 36.33 -11.18 27.78
C PHE A 264 37.76 -10.70 27.94
N ASP A 265 38.00 -9.39 27.89
CA ASP A 265 39.35 -8.81 28.11
C ASP A 265 39.85 -9.09 29.54
N GLU A 266 39.01 -8.87 30.56
CA GLU A 266 39.37 -9.09 31.96
C GLU A 266 39.66 -10.56 32.28
N HIS A 267 38.98 -11.49 31.59
CA HIS A 267 39.16 -12.92 31.88
C HIS A 267 40.06 -13.62 30.85
N GLY A 268 40.68 -12.86 29.93
CA GLY A 268 41.62 -13.38 28.94
C GLY A 268 40.97 -14.29 27.90
N VAL A 269 39.69 -14.10 27.59
CA VAL A 269 39.02 -14.83 26.51
C VAL A 269 39.36 -14.20 25.17
N GLU A 270 39.98 -14.96 24.29
CA GLU A 270 40.41 -14.48 22.99
C GLU A 270 39.30 -14.45 21.97
N ILE A 271 39.09 -13.27 21.36
CA ILE A 271 38.31 -13.09 20.13
C ILE A 271 39.32 -13.24 18.97
N PRO A 272 39.24 -14.32 18.19
CA PRO A 272 40.32 -14.61 17.22
C PRO A 272 40.24 -13.69 16.02
N PHE A 273 41.44 -13.33 15.54
CA PHE A 273 41.56 -12.73 14.21
C PHE A 273 41.42 -13.81 13.12
N PRO A 274 41.15 -13.44 11.87
CA PRO A 274 41.10 -14.40 10.76
C PRO A 274 42.43 -15.16 10.65
N HIS A 275 42.40 -16.49 10.74
CA HIS A 275 43.56 -17.36 10.56
C HIS A 275 43.67 -17.74 9.08
N ARG A 276 44.94 -17.78 8.58
CA ARG A 276 45.23 -18.22 7.23
C ARG A 276 46.47 -19.12 7.28
N THR A 277 46.34 -20.29 6.70
CA THR A 277 47.51 -21.16 6.48
C THR A 277 48.16 -20.73 5.16
N LEU A 278 49.44 -20.36 5.24
CA LEU A 278 50.24 -20.02 4.07
C LEU A 278 50.98 -21.28 3.61
N TYR A 279 50.66 -21.73 2.42
CA TYR A 279 51.36 -22.86 1.79
C TYR A 279 52.27 -22.34 0.67
N ALA A 280 53.60 -22.51 0.84
CA ALA A 280 54.54 -22.31 -0.24
C ALA A 280 54.47 -23.54 -1.14
N GLY A 281 53.88 -23.39 -2.34
CA GLY A 281 53.76 -24.50 -3.29
C GLY A 281 55.09 -25.18 -3.59
N SER A 282 55.05 -26.42 -4.02
CA SER A 282 56.25 -27.25 -4.28
C SER A 282 57.25 -26.64 -5.26
N VAL A 283 56.86 -25.65 -6.05
CA VAL A 283 57.67 -24.95 -7.05
C VAL A 283 58.24 -23.62 -6.52
N THR A 284 57.75 -23.12 -5.37
CA THR A 284 58.19 -21.85 -4.78
C THR A 284 59.22 -22.09 -3.71
N LYS A 285 60.33 -21.34 -3.75
CA LYS A 285 61.31 -21.37 -2.65
C LYS A 285 60.64 -20.89 -1.36
N PRO A 286 60.97 -21.52 -0.18
CA PRO A 286 60.50 -21.05 1.10
C PRO A 286 60.79 -19.56 1.28
N PHE A 287 59.77 -18.74 1.66
CA PHE A 287 60.01 -17.35 1.99
C PHE A 287 60.48 -17.23 3.42
N PRO A 288 61.51 -16.38 3.69
CA PRO A 288 62.06 -16.20 5.03
C PRO A 288 61.06 -15.46 5.92
N VAL A 289 60.67 -16.07 7.03
CA VAL A 289 59.84 -15.42 8.07
C VAL A 289 60.72 -15.09 9.25
N ARG A 290 60.77 -13.79 9.60
CA ARG A 290 61.46 -13.35 10.84
C ARG A 290 60.41 -13.27 11.95
N VAL A 291 60.50 -14.19 12.91
CA VAL A 291 59.71 -14.12 14.14
C VAL A 291 60.28 -13.03 15.02
N MET A 292 59.55 -11.94 15.21
CA MET A 292 59.93 -10.91 16.18
C MET A 292 59.53 -11.40 17.56
N PRO A 293 60.39 -11.34 18.58
CA PRO A 293 59.98 -11.65 19.94
C PRO A 293 58.92 -10.65 20.39
N ASN A 294 57.89 -11.17 21.06
CA ASN A 294 56.85 -10.36 21.64
C ASN A 294 57.50 -9.43 22.68
N THR A 295 57.70 -8.17 22.35
CA THR A 295 58.01 -7.13 23.34
C THR A 295 56.67 -6.78 24.00
N ALA A 296 56.42 -7.39 25.16
CA ALA A 296 55.32 -7.05 26.05
C ALA A 296 55.47 -5.61 26.57
#